data_a115cdad4b3d788de52fd411b9489cfe
#
_entry.id   a115cdad4b3d788de52fd411b9489cfe
#
_cell.length_a   1.000
_cell.length_b   1.000
_cell.length_c   1.000
_cell.angle_alpha   90.00
_cell.angle_beta   90.00
_cell.angle_gamma   90.00
#
_symmetry.space_group_name_H-M   'P 1'
#
loop_
_entity.id
_entity.type
_entity.pdbx_description
1 polymer ?
#
loop_
_entity_poly.entity_id
_entity_poly.type
_entity_poly.pdbx_seq_one_letter_code
_entity_poly.pdbx_strand_id
1 'polypeptide(L)'
;MRGYIEAAESYFRSKVVRRSIEELARDYEAIDVVAVLLAWDAETATGRPRVPNELVANACREHPERFVGFGSVDPHKGGRAVAELDKIAELGLKGVKLHPSLQAFAPDDDQYWPLFERCEELGLAVLFHTGTSGIGAGQPGGQGIRLDYARPIRLDAVAAAFPNLNVIAAHFGYPWHLELLAMALHKTNLYIDISGWSPKYIPAEVIRDLKGRLQNQFVFGSDYPFIQPERCLDELAQLEIPEASLQKVLTGNGKRLLGLS
;
A
#
# COMPACT_ATOMS: atom_id res chain seq x y z
N MET A 1 2.44 -18.73 -6.58
CA MET A 1 1.73 -18.06 -5.47
C MET A 1 1.51 -18.94 -4.23
N ARG A 2 1.20 -20.24 -4.38
CA ARG A 2 0.85 -21.11 -3.23
C ARG A 2 1.84 -21.00 -2.04
N GLY A 3 3.14 -21.16 -2.25
CA GLY A 3 4.13 -21.11 -1.17
C GLY A 3 4.28 -19.74 -0.48
N TYR A 4 4.02 -18.61 -1.18
CA TYR A 4 4.04 -17.29 -0.56
C TYR A 4 2.78 -17.04 0.27
N ILE A 5 1.62 -17.51 -0.20
CA ILE A 5 0.37 -17.42 0.57
C ILE A 5 0.49 -18.27 1.83
N GLU A 6 0.98 -19.51 1.73
CA GLU A 6 1.15 -20.40 2.88
C GLU A 6 2.13 -19.81 3.93
N ALA A 7 3.23 -19.17 3.49
CA ALA A 7 4.15 -18.48 4.38
C ALA A 7 3.48 -17.28 5.06
N ALA A 8 2.74 -16.47 4.31
CA ALA A 8 2.01 -15.34 4.85
C ALA A 8 0.89 -15.79 5.82
N GLU A 9 0.11 -16.82 5.48
CA GLU A 9 -0.90 -17.41 6.38
C GLU A 9 -0.28 -17.87 7.71
N SER A 10 0.90 -18.48 7.66
CA SER A 10 1.63 -18.90 8.85
C SER A 10 2.11 -17.70 9.67
N TYR A 11 2.65 -16.68 9.01
CA TYR A 11 3.14 -15.45 9.64
C TYR A 11 2.01 -14.67 10.33
N PHE A 12 0.93 -14.43 9.62
CA PHE A 12 -0.25 -13.71 10.14
C PHE A 12 -1.16 -14.58 11.02
N ARG A 13 -0.91 -15.89 11.11
CA ARG A 13 -1.79 -16.87 11.79
C ARG A 13 -3.25 -16.75 11.33
N SER A 14 -3.44 -16.50 10.04
CA SER A 14 -4.74 -16.27 9.40
C SER A 14 -4.84 -17.10 8.12
N LYS A 15 -6.03 -17.61 7.82
CA LYS A 15 -6.30 -18.31 6.57
C LYS A 15 -6.87 -17.36 5.54
N VAL A 16 -6.31 -17.40 4.32
CA VAL A 16 -6.84 -16.65 3.18
C VAL A 16 -8.10 -17.34 2.67
N VAL A 17 -9.25 -16.72 2.89
CA VAL A 17 -10.52 -17.18 2.33
C VAL A 17 -10.66 -16.57 0.95
N ARG A 18 -10.87 -17.43 -0.07
CA ARG A 18 -11.13 -16.96 -1.43
C ARG A 18 -12.53 -16.38 -1.51
N ARG A 19 -12.65 -15.20 -2.13
CA ARG A 19 -13.91 -14.50 -2.38
C ARG A 19 -14.02 -14.21 -3.88
N SER A 20 -15.23 -14.26 -4.43
CA SER A 20 -15.51 -13.62 -5.72
C SER A 20 -15.54 -12.09 -5.54
N ILE A 21 -15.50 -11.35 -6.62
CA ILE A 21 -15.59 -9.86 -6.56
C ILE A 21 -16.94 -9.44 -5.99
N GLU A 22 -18.03 -10.13 -6.34
CA GLU A 22 -19.38 -9.85 -5.85
C GLU A 22 -19.52 -10.17 -4.34
N GLU A 23 -18.86 -11.25 -3.86
CA GLU A 23 -18.83 -11.56 -2.43
C GLU A 23 -18.04 -10.48 -1.68
N LEU A 24 -16.88 -10.07 -2.24
CA LEU A 24 -16.05 -9.04 -1.64
C LEU A 24 -16.78 -7.70 -1.59
N ALA A 25 -17.48 -7.31 -2.65
CA ALA A 25 -18.28 -6.08 -2.68
C ALA A 25 -19.35 -6.07 -1.58
N ARG A 26 -20.07 -7.19 -1.40
CA ARG A 26 -21.06 -7.33 -0.32
C ARG A 26 -20.43 -7.27 1.08
N ASP A 27 -19.26 -7.92 1.27
CA ASP A 27 -18.55 -7.89 2.55
C ASP A 27 -18.18 -6.44 2.93
N TYR A 28 -17.67 -5.64 1.98
CA TYR A 28 -17.33 -4.23 2.19
C TYR A 28 -18.55 -3.31 2.30
N GLU A 29 -19.65 -3.64 1.60
CA GLU A 29 -20.93 -2.93 1.76
C GLU A 29 -21.50 -3.09 3.17
N ALA A 30 -21.42 -4.29 3.73
CA ALA A 30 -21.94 -4.59 5.07
C ALA A 30 -21.29 -3.76 6.19
N ILE A 31 -20.07 -3.27 5.96
CA ILE A 31 -19.31 -2.44 6.92
C ILE A 31 -19.16 -0.98 6.46
N ASP A 32 -19.83 -0.60 5.36
CA ASP A 32 -19.79 0.73 4.75
C ASP A 32 -18.37 1.25 4.48
N VAL A 33 -17.52 0.42 3.90
CA VAL A 33 -16.13 0.75 3.55
C VAL A 33 -15.93 0.72 2.04
N VAL A 34 -15.17 1.68 1.52
CA VAL A 34 -14.62 1.67 0.15
C VAL A 34 -13.23 1.11 0.21
N ALA A 35 -12.97 0.02 -0.52
CA ALA A 35 -11.68 -0.65 -0.52
C ALA A 35 -10.81 -0.22 -1.72
N VAL A 36 -9.50 -0.06 -1.48
CA VAL A 36 -8.50 0.07 -2.54
C VAL A 36 -8.01 -1.32 -2.92
N LEU A 37 -8.38 -1.79 -4.13
CA LEU A 37 -7.92 -3.05 -4.70
C LEU A 37 -6.55 -2.88 -5.35
N LEU A 38 -5.66 -3.85 -5.17
CA LEU A 38 -4.29 -3.78 -5.63
C LEU A 38 -3.97 -4.87 -6.65
N ALA A 39 -3.42 -4.50 -7.82
CA ALA A 39 -2.74 -5.43 -8.71
C ALA A 39 -1.32 -5.74 -8.22
N TRP A 40 -0.69 -6.78 -8.78
CA TRP A 40 0.69 -7.18 -8.44
C TRP A 40 1.44 -7.59 -9.69
N ASP A 41 2.62 -7.00 -9.92
CA ASP A 41 3.56 -7.40 -10.96
C ASP A 41 4.98 -7.50 -10.41
N ALA A 42 5.45 -8.72 -10.16
CA ALA A 42 6.81 -9.04 -9.74
C ALA A 42 7.36 -10.19 -10.61
N GLU A 43 7.02 -10.21 -11.89
CA GLU A 43 7.34 -11.32 -12.78
C GLU A 43 8.85 -11.53 -12.91
N THR A 44 9.63 -10.47 -13.07
CA THR A 44 11.09 -10.56 -13.24
C THR A 44 11.77 -11.18 -12.02
N ALA A 45 11.42 -10.71 -10.84
CA ALA A 45 12.06 -11.18 -9.59
C ALA A 45 11.58 -12.57 -9.15
N THR A 46 10.33 -12.94 -9.47
CA THR A 46 9.70 -14.15 -8.93
C THR A 46 9.50 -15.24 -9.96
N GLY A 47 9.57 -14.93 -11.25
CA GLY A 47 9.19 -15.84 -12.34
C GLY A 47 7.70 -16.21 -12.36
N ARG A 48 6.84 -15.47 -11.66
CA ARG A 48 5.40 -15.75 -11.53
C ARG A 48 4.58 -14.73 -12.31
N PRO A 49 3.47 -15.14 -12.95
CA PRO A 49 2.64 -14.23 -13.71
C PRO A 49 2.06 -13.12 -12.82
N ARG A 50 1.94 -11.93 -13.37
CA ARG A 50 1.31 -10.77 -12.74
C ARG A 50 -0.18 -10.98 -12.48
N VAL A 51 -0.74 -10.22 -11.55
CA VAL A 51 -2.19 -9.95 -11.51
C VAL A 51 -2.46 -8.85 -12.52
N PRO A 52 -3.29 -9.09 -13.55
CA PRO A 52 -3.55 -8.08 -14.59
C PRO A 52 -4.19 -6.81 -14.02
N ASN A 53 -3.75 -5.64 -14.48
CA ASN A 53 -4.33 -4.34 -14.09
C ASN A 53 -5.80 -4.26 -14.52
N GLU A 54 -6.13 -4.86 -15.65
CA GLU A 54 -7.48 -4.96 -16.21
C GLU A 54 -8.46 -5.69 -15.27
N LEU A 55 -7.98 -6.68 -14.51
CA LEU A 55 -8.80 -7.39 -13.53
C LEU A 55 -9.28 -6.46 -12.42
N VAL A 56 -8.35 -5.64 -11.88
CA VAL A 56 -8.67 -4.63 -10.86
C VAL A 56 -9.60 -3.55 -11.43
N ALA A 57 -9.30 -3.06 -12.63
CA ALA A 57 -10.12 -2.05 -13.30
C ALA A 57 -11.55 -2.54 -13.56
N ASN A 58 -11.73 -3.81 -13.94
CA ASN A 58 -13.04 -4.42 -14.16
C ASN A 58 -13.84 -4.47 -12.85
N ALA A 59 -13.23 -4.94 -11.76
CA ALA A 59 -13.86 -4.96 -10.44
C ALA A 59 -14.32 -3.58 -9.99
N CYS A 60 -13.49 -2.53 -10.22
CA CYS A 60 -13.85 -1.15 -9.90
C CYS A 60 -15.00 -0.61 -10.78
N ARG A 61 -15.08 -1.05 -12.05
CA ARG A 61 -16.18 -0.67 -12.94
C ARG A 61 -17.49 -1.34 -12.60
N GLU A 62 -17.44 -2.58 -12.14
CA GLU A 62 -18.62 -3.36 -11.71
C GLU A 62 -19.18 -2.85 -10.38
N HIS A 63 -18.31 -2.35 -9.49
CA HIS A 63 -18.68 -1.86 -8.15
C HIS A 63 -18.03 -0.51 -7.83
N PRO A 64 -18.34 0.57 -8.57
CA PRO A 64 -17.67 1.86 -8.47
C PRO A 64 -17.87 2.57 -7.12
N GLU A 65 -18.96 2.24 -6.39
CA GLU A 65 -19.26 2.74 -5.06
C GLU A 65 -18.49 2.00 -3.94
N ARG A 66 -17.86 0.87 -4.27
CA ARG A 66 -17.18 -0.01 -3.27
C ARG A 66 -15.69 -0.14 -3.52
N PHE A 67 -15.23 0.02 -4.78
CA PHE A 67 -13.83 -0.22 -5.11
C PHE A 67 -13.16 0.95 -5.82
N VAL A 68 -11.96 1.26 -5.36
CA VAL A 68 -10.97 2.08 -6.05
C VAL A 68 -9.79 1.19 -6.40
N GLY A 69 -9.18 1.33 -7.57
CA GLY A 69 -8.14 0.43 -8.01
C GLY A 69 -6.76 1.08 -8.08
N PHE A 70 -5.75 0.30 -7.68
CA PHE A 70 -4.34 0.57 -7.97
C PHE A 70 -3.79 -0.53 -8.87
N GLY A 71 -3.12 -0.13 -9.94
CA GLY A 71 -2.36 -1.02 -10.79
C GLY A 71 -1.04 -1.46 -10.17
N SER A 72 -0.27 -2.22 -10.93
CA SER A 72 1.11 -2.55 -10.59
C SER A 72 1.93 -2.68 -11.87
N VAL A 73 3.22 -2.36 -11.78
CA VAL A 73 4.21 -2.55 -12.83
C VAL A 73 5.44 -3.24 -12.26
N ASP A 74 6.14 -4.01 -13.09
CA ASP A 74 7.44 -4.56 -12.73
C ASP A 74 8.55 -3.57 -13.13
N PRO A 75 9.26 -2.97 -12.16
CA PRO A 75 10.28 -1.94 -12.42
C PRO A 75 11.39 -2.40 -13.38
N HIS A 76 11.72 -3.70 -13.37
CA HIS A 76 12.77 -4.25 -14.22
C HIS A 76 12.40 -4.33 -15.71
N LYS A 77 11.13 -4.08 -16.08
CA LYS A 77 10.70 -4.02 -17.48
C LYS A 77 11.04 -2.68 -18.17
N GLY A 78 11.64 -1.72 -17.45
CA GLY A 78 12.12 -0.44 -17.99
C GLY A 78 11.03 0.33 -18.75
N GLY A 79 11.30 0.75 -19.99
CA GLY A 79 10.35 1.53 -20.78
C GLY A 79 8.98 0.86 -21.00
N ARG A 80 8.89 -0.49 -20.93
CA ARG A 80 7.60 -1.19 -20.98
C ARG A 80 6.79 -0.98 -19.70
N ALA A 81 7.47 -0.89 -18.54
CA ALA A 81 6.80 -0.57 -17.29
C ALA A 81 6.29 0.88 -17.28
N VAL A 82 7.05 1.82 -17.85
CA VAL A 82 6.60 3.22 -18.02
C VAL A 82 5.36 3.29 -18.91
N ALA A 83 5.39 2.63 -20.08
CA ALA A 83 4.24 2.58 -21.00
C ALA A 83 2.99 1.88 -20.40
N GLU A 84 3.18 0.98 -19.43
CA GLU A 84 2.05 0.35 -18.72
C GLU A 84 1.36 1.33 -17.76
N LEU A 85 2.06 2.38 -17.27
CA LEU A 85 1.47 3.42 -16.43
C LEU A 85 0.41 4.22 -17.20
N ASP A 86 0.62 4.49 -18.50
CA ASP A 86 -0.38 5.14 -19.36
C ASP A 86 -1.67 4.33 -19.38
N LYS A 87 -1.56 3.02 -19.56
CA LYS A 87 -2.73 2.13 -19.56
C LYS A 87 -3.42 2.08 -18.19
N ILE A 88 -2.64 2.10 -17.10
CA ILE A 88 -3.19 2.16 -15.74
C ILE A 88 -4.05 3.42 -15.58
N ALA A 89 -3.58 4.57 -16.06
CA ALA A 89 -4.35 5.82 -16.04
C ALA A 89 -5.59 5.75 -16.96
N GLU A 90 -5.46 5.23 -18.19
CA GLU A 90 -6.58 5.02 -19.13
C GLU A 90 -7.66 4.09 -18.58
N LEU A 91 -7.27 3.08 -17.79
CA LEU A 91 -8.19 2.18 -17.09
C LEU A 91 -8.93 2.86 -15.91
N GLY A 92 -8.59 4.10 -15.57
CA GLY A 92 -9.20 4.85 -14.47
C GLY A 92 -8.68 4.48 -13.09
N LEU A 93 -7.59 3.71 -13.00
CA LEU A 93 -6.95 3.36 -11.74
C LEU A 93 -6.27 4.62 -11.14
N LYS A 94 -6.25 4.72 -9.81
CA LYS A 94 -5.85 5.94 -9.09
C LYS A 94 -4.41 5.93 -8.61
N GLY A 95 -3.71 4.82 -8.77
CA GLY A 95 -2.34 4.69 -8.33
C GLY A 95 -1.71 3.38 -8.71
N VAL A 96 -0.50 3.16 -8.20
CA VAL A 96 0.34 1.99 -8.48
C VAL A 96 0.82 1.40 -7.16
N LYS A 97 0.69 0.08 -7.01
CA LYS A 97 1.29 -0.69 -5.91
C LYS A 97 2.66 -1.21 -6.34
N LEU A 98 3.67 -0.91 -5.52
CA LEU A 98 5.01 -1.48 -5.63
C LEU A 98 5.39 -2.20 -4.34
N HIS A 99 6.17 -3.26 -4.46
CA HIS A 99 6.69 -4.03 -3.33
C HIS A 99 8.21 -4.22 -3.48
N PRO A 100 9.02 -3.23 -3.05
CA PRO A 100 10.46 -3.20 -3.33
C PRO A 100 11.19 -4.50 -2.97
N SER A 101 10.91 -5.09 -1.80
CA SER A 101 11.53 -6.35 -1.39
C SER A 101 11.14 -7.54 -2.27
N LEU A 102 9.87 -7.65 -2.71
CA LEU A 102 9.43 -8.74 -3.57
C LEU A 102 9.88 -8.56 -5.02
N GLN A 103 9.82 -7.31 -5.50
CA GLN A 103 10.25 -6.93 -6.84
C GLN A 103 11.77 -6.78 -6.97
N ALA A 104 12.52 -6.90 -5.84
CA ALA A 104 13.97 -6.84 -5.76
C ALA A 104 14.58 -5.54 -6.35
N PHE A 105 14.01 -4.38 -6.02
CA PHE A 105 14.53 -3.08 -6.46
C PHE A 105 14.61 -2.07 -5.31
N ALA A 106 15.53 -1.12 -5.42
CA ALA A 106 15.68 -0.02 -4.47
C ALA A 106 14.99 1.23 -5.03
N PRO A 107 13.98 1.83 -4.36
CA PRO A 107 13.28 3.00 -4.87
C PRO A 107 14.18 4.24 -5.08
N ASP A 108 15.26 4.37 -4.32
CA ASP A 108 16.24 5.44 -4.40
C ASP A 108 17.29 5.26 -5.51
N ASP A 109 17.24 4.16 -6.26
CA ASP A 109 18.08 3.97 -7.46
C ASP A 109 17.43 4.70 -8.65
N ASP A 110 18.16 5.66 -9.22
CA ASP A 110 17.68 6.58 -10.24
C ASP A 110 17.29 5.89 -11.58
N GLN A 111 17.75 4.67 -11.81
CA GLN A 111 17.33 3.89 -12.97
C GLN A 111 15.80 3.64 -13.00
N TYR A 112 15.14 3.67 -11.83
CA TYR A 112 13.69 3.48 -11.72
C TYR A 112 12.89 4.79 -11.69
N TRP A 113 13.55 5.93 -11.61
CA TRP A 113 12.90 7.25 -11.50
C TRP A 113 12.01 7.63 -12.67
N PRO A 114 12.24 7.19 -13.93
CA PRO A 114 11.25 7.40 -15.00
C PRO A 114 9.85 6.86 -14.71
N LEU A 115 9.72 5.85 -13.82
CA LEU A 115 8.40 5.37 -13.35
C LEU A 115 7.72 6.41 -12.47
N PHE A 116 8.46 7.02 -11.55
CA PHE A 116 7.91 7.98 -10.59
C PHE A 116 7.59 9.31 -11.25
N GLU A 117 8.45 9.76 -12.17
CA GLU A 117 8.19 10.91 -13.03
C GLU A 117 6.88 10.72 -13.80
N ARG A 118 6.71 9.55 -14.44
CA ARG A 118 5.47 9.27 -15.18
C ARG A 118 4.25 9.17 -14.27
N CYS A 119 4.37 8.60 -13.08
CA CYS A 119 3.29 8.60 -12.09
C CYS A 119 2.90 10.03 -11.69
N GLU A 120 3.88 10.92 -11.45
CA GLU A 120 3.63 12.32 -11.11
C GLU A 120 2.88 13.04 -12.25
N GLU A 121 3.35 12.89 -13.50
CA GLU A 121 2.69 13.47 -14.69
C GLU A 121 1.25 13.01 -14.88
N LEU A 122 0.97 11.73 -14.60
CA LEU A 122 -0.36 11.12 -14.72
C LEU A 122 -1.25 11.35 -13.49
N GLY A 123 -0.71 11.94 -12.42
CA GLY A 123 -1.44 12.11 -11.15
C GLY A 123 -1.73 10.79 -10.42
N LEU A 124 -0.95 9.74 -10.68
CA LEU A 124 -1.07 8.44 -10.03
C LEU A 124 -0.33 8.46 -8.69
N ALA A 125 -1.01 8.08 -7.60
CA ALA A 125 -0.34 7.85 -6.32
C ALA A 125 0.53 6.58 -6.37
N VAL A 126 1.64 6.53 -5.62
CA VAL A 126 2.47 5.33 -5.54
C VAL A 126 2.46 4.78 -4.12
N LEU A 127 1.90 3.58 -3.95
CA LEU A 127 1.85 2.84 -2.69
C LEU A 127 3.01 1.84 -2.63
N PHE A 128 3.99 2.12 -1.79
CA PHE A 128 5.13 1.24 -1.55
C PHE A 128 4.88 0.34 -0.33
N HIS A 129 5.17 -0.94 -0.46
CA HIS A 129 5.39 -1.77 0.72
C HIS A 129 6.63 -1.28 1.46
N THR A 130 6.54 -1.07 2.78
CA THR A 130 7.67 -0.66 3.62
C THR A 130 7.77 -1.52 4.88
N GLY A 131 8.99 -1.62 5.40
CA GLY A 131 9.24 -2.40 6.61
C GLY A 131 9.44 -3.90 6.36
N THR A 132 9.11 -4.69 7.36
CA THR A 132 9.18 -6.16 7.28
C THR A 132 8.08 -6.71 6.37
N SER A 133 8.28 -7.95 5.89
CA SER A 133 7.31 -8.61 5.02
C SER A 133 6.96 -9.99 5.57
N GLY A 134 5.68 -10.36 5.46
CA GLY A 134 5.23 -11.74 5.69
C GLY A 134 5.69 -12.70 4.59
N ILE A 135 6.06 -12.17 3.40
CA ILE A 135 6.57 -12.98 2.29
C ILE A 135 7.98 -13.46 2.65
N GLY A 136 8.19 -14.78 2.65
CA GLY A 136 9.45 -15.43 3.03
C GLY A 136 9.72 -15.47 4.53
N ALA A 137 8.87 -14.87 5.37
CA ALA A 137 9.05 -14.89 6.82
C ALA A 137 9.08 -16.33 7.38
N GLY A 138 10.03 -16.60 8.31
CA GLY A 138 10.19 -17.92 8.90
C GLY A 138 10.82 -18.97 7.97
N GLN A 139 11.21 -18.60 6.75
CA GLN A 139 11.85 -19.52 5.78
C GLN A 139 13.37 -19.31 5.76
N PRO A 140 14.16 -20.36 5.44
CA PRO A 140 15.63 -20.23 5.29
C PRO A 140 15.98 -19.10 4.32
N GLY A 141 16.85 -18.16 4.76
CA GLY A 141 17.23 -16.99 3.97
C GLY A 141 16.07 -16.08 3.54
N GLY A 142 14.89 -16.20 4.20
CA GLY A 142 13.71 -15.42 3.83
C GLY A 142 13.24 -15.64 2.38
N GLN A 143 13.54 -16.79 1.79
CA GLN A 143 13.30 -17.09 0.35
C GLN A 143 13.99 -16.08 -0.59
N GLY A 144 15.11 -15.48 -0.19
CA GLY A 144 15.84 -14.48 -0.97
C GLY A 144 15.28 -13.06 -0.87
N ILE A 145 14.24 -12.83 -0.07
CA ILE A 145 13.66 -11.50 0.16
C ILE A 145 14.64 -10.63 0.96
N ARG A 146 15.00 -9.47 0.41
CA ARG A 146 15.84 -8.48 1.07
C ARG A 146 14.99 -7.37 1.64
N LEU A 147 14.93 -7.27 2.98
CA LEU A 147 14.14 -6.24 3.67
C LEU A 147 14.69 -4.83 3.46
N ASP A 148 16.00 -4.71 3.20
CA ASP A 148 16.66 -3.44 2.94
C ASP A 148 16.01 -2.64 1.79
N TYR A 149 15.49 -3.29 0.76
CA TYR A 149 14.76 -2.63 -0.33
C TYR A 149 13.47 -1.93 0.13
N ALA A 150 12.84 -2.41 1.20
CA ALA A 150 11.62 -1.82 1.77
C ALA A 150 11.89 -0.91 2.98
N ARG A 151 13.15 -0.54 3.23
CA ARG A 151 13.49 0.40 4.30
C ARG A 151 12.93 1.79 3.97
N PRO A 152 12.13 2.42 4.86
CA PRO A 152 11.41 3.66 4.56
C PRO A 152 12.29 4.79 4.03
N ILE A 153 13.52 4.95 4.57
CA ILE A 153 14.42 6.04 4.17
C ILE A 153 14.71 6.09 2.66
N ARG A 154 14.57 4.97 1.94
CA ARG A 154 14.72 4.93 0.49
C ARG A 154 13.65 5.73 -0.25
N LEU A 155 12.51 6.02 0.38
CA LEU A 155 11.45 6.86 -0.18
C LEU A 155 11.75 8.36 -0.01
N ASP A 156 12.74 8.73 0.81
CA ASP A 156 13.08 10.13 1.04
C ASP A 156 13.55 10.83 -0.24
N ALA A 157 14.43 10.17 -0.99
CA ALA A 157 14.92 10.66 -2.26
C ALA A 157 13.80 10.79 -3.32
N VAL A 158 12.92 9.79 -3.40
CA VAL A 158 11.76 9.80 -4.33
C VAL A 158 10.82 10.96 -4.00
N ALA A 159 10.41 11.11 -2.73
CA ALA A 159 9.52 12.18 -2.32
C ALA A 159 10.14 13.58 -2.46
N ALA A 160 11.47 13.69 -2.40
CA ALA A 160 12.17 14.94 -2.62
C ALA A 160 12.29 15.31 -4.12
N ALA A 161 12.54 14.31 -4.98
CA ALA A 161 12.72 14.52 -6.42
C ALA A 161 11.37 14.79 -7.13
N PHE A 162 10.28 14.22 -6.63
CA PHE A 162 8.93 14.31 -7.22
C PHE A 162 7.95 14.95 -6.22
N PRO A 163 7.96 16.29 -6.06
CA PRO A 163 7.21 16.97 -5.00
C PRO A 163 5.69 16.95 -5.18
N ASN A 164 5.18 16.70 -6.40
CA ASN A 164 3.75 16.57 -6.68
C ASN A 164 3.29 15.11 -6.68
N LEU A 165 4.21 14.15 -6.55
CA LEU A 165 3.88 12.73 -6.43
C LEU A 165 3.37 12.42 -5.03
N ASN A 166 2.18 11.83 -4.92
CA ASN A 166 1.69 11.29 -3.67
C ASN A 166 2.38 9.93 -3.39
N VAL A 167 3.30 9.91 -2.43
CA VAL A 167 4.04 8.72 -1.99
C VAL A 167 3.38 8.16 -0.74
N ILE A 168 2.92 6.91 -0.79
CA ILE A 168 2.27 6.22 0.33
C ILE A 168 3.17 5.09 0.81
N ALA A 169 3.56 5.11 2.08
CA ALA A 169 4.35 4.06 2.71
C ALA A 169 3.45 3.13 3.51
N ALA A 170 3.25 1.91 3.02
CA ALA A 170 2.40 0.91 3.66
C ALA A 170 3.03 0.35 4.94
N HIS A 171 2.17 -0.04 5.92
CA HIS A 171 2.54 -0.75 7.14
C HIS A 171 3.42 0.04 8.11
N PHE A 172 3.31 1.38 8.09
CA PHE A 172 4.11 2.35 8.89
C PHE A 172 5.61 2.02 8.99
N GLY A 173 6.14 1.20 8.08
CA GLY A 173 7.57 0.93 7.95
C GLY A 173 8.22 0.14 9.08
N TYR A 174 7.47 -0.65 9.89
CA TYR A 174 8.04 -1.40 11.01
C TYR A 174 9.23 -2.29 10.58
N PRO A 175 10.35 -2.34 11.32
CA PRO A 175 10.60 -1.65 12.59
C PRO A 175 11.20 -0.23 12.46
N TRP A 176 11.36 0.30 11.24
CA TRP A 176 11.99 1.60 10.96
C TRP A 176 10.97 2.76 10.92
N HIS A 177 9.87 2.67 11.66
CA HIS A 177 8.78 3.66 11.67
C HIS A 177 9.24 5.07 12.09
N LEU A 178 10.31 5.21 12.88
CA LEU A 178 10.86 6.52 13.25
C LEU A 178 11.46 7.27 12.04
N GLU A 179 12.08 6.56 11.10
CA GLU A 179 12.53 7.16 9.83
C GLU A 179 11.33 7.71 9.05
N LEU A 180 10.27 6.90 8.95
CA LEU A 180 9.07 7.29 8.22
C LEU A 180 8.34 8.47 8.85
N LEU A 181 8.22 8.51 10.20
CA LEU A 181 7.66 9.65 10.90
C LEU A 181 8.48 10.92 10.66
N ALA A 182 9.82 10.83 10.70
CA ALA A 182 10.70 11.95 10.43
C ALA A 182 10.53 12.49 9.00
N MET A 183 10.43 11.61 8.01
CA MET A 183 10.20 11.98 6.61
C MET A 183 8.82 12.63 6.41
N ALA A 184 7.76 12.09 7.02
CA ALA A 184 6.41 12.64 6.93
C ALA A 184 6.29 14.02 7.59
N LEU A 185 7.06 14.28 8.64
CA LEU A 185 7.18 15.63 9.24
C LEU A 185 7.89 16.63 8.34
N HIS A 186 8.77 16.14 7.47
CA HIS A 186 9.56 16.97 6.57
C HIS A 186 8.91 17.20 5.20
N LYS A 187 8.11 16.23 4.72
CA LYS A 187 7.57 16.20 3.36
C LYS A 187 6.05 16.03 3.37
N THR A 188 5.34 16.96 2.73
CA THR A 188 3.87 16.99 2.71
C THR A 188 3.26 15.99 1.72
N ASN A 189 4.04 15.50 0.77
CA ASN A 189 3.65 14.53 -0.26
C ASN A 189 3.91 13.07 0.16
N LEU A 190 4.31 12.84 1.43
CA LEU A 190 4.52 11.51 1.99
C LEU A 190 3.39 11.16 2.96
N TYR A 191 2.74 10.03 2.72
CA TYR A 191 1.64 9.49 3.51
C TYR A 191 2.02 8.15 4.15
N ILE A 192 1.44 7.85 5.29
CA ILE A 192 1.69 6.63 6.08
C ILE A 192 0.41 5.83 6.15
N ASP A 193 0.41 4.64 5.58
CA ASP A 193 -0.69 3.69 5.72
C ASP A 193 -0.45 2.77 6.91
N ILE A 194 -1.48 2.58 7.74
CA ILE A 194 -1.42 1.81 9.00
C ILE A 194 -1.83 0.35 8.84
N SER A 195 -1.91 -0.15 7.62
CA SER A 195 -2.28 -1.54 7.32
C SER A 195 -1.21 -2.57 7.74
N GLY A 196 -1.52 -3.85 7.58
CA GLY A 196 -0.60 -4.97 7.79
C GLY A 196 -0.30 -5.33 9.25
N TRP A 197 -0.87 -4.59 10.18
CA TRP A 197 -0.75 -4.80 11.62
C TRP A 197 -2.10 -4.64 12.30
N SER A 198 -2.37 -5.49 13.27
CA SER A 198 -3.50 -5.26 14.18
C SER A 198 -3.22 -3.99 14.98
N PRO A 199 -4.15 -3.01 15.03
CA PRO A 199 -3.93 -1.68 15.59
C PRO A 199 -3.35 -1.65 17.00
N LYS A 200 -3.67 -2.62 17.83
CA LYS A 200 -3.09 -2.76 19.19
C LYS A 200 -1.57 -2.97 19.24
N TYR A 201 -0.94 -3.32 18.11
CA TYR A 201 0.51 -3.50 18.00
C TYR A 201 1.20 -2.32 17.32
N ILE A 202 0.47 -1.28 16.93
CA ILE A 202 1.07 -0.07 16.37
C ILE A 202 1.88 0.62 17.47
N PRO A 203 3.16 0.98 17.19
CA PRO A 203 4.01 1.65 18.18
C PRO A 203 3.41 2.95 18.73
N ALA A 204 3.64 3.22 20.01
CA ALA A 204 3.08 4.38 20.70
C ALA A 204 3.45 5.71 20.02
N GLU A 205 4.65 5.80 19.43
CA GLU A 205 5.13 6.96 18.69
C GLU A 205 4.30 7.21 17.43
N VAL A 206 3.93 6.15 16.71
CA VAL A 206 3.06 6.22 15.52
C VAL A 206 1.68 6.71 15.92
N ILE A 207 1.08 6.13 16.98
CA ILE A 207 -0.23 6.55 17.50
C ILE A 207 -0.21 8.00 17.98
N ARG A 208 0.85 8.42 18.69
CA ARG A 208 1.00 9.81 19.14
C ARG A 208 0.98 10.79 17.96
N ASP A 209 1.74 10.51 16.90
CA ASP A 209 1.83 11.38 15.74
C ASP A 209 0.56 11.35 14.88
N LEU A 210 -0.11 10.21 14.79
CA LEU A 210 -1.42 10.05 14.17
C LEU A 210 -2.50 10.89 14.88
N LYS A 211 -2.52 10.91 16.21
CA LYS A 211 -3.44 11.72 17.00
C LYS A 211 -3.20 13.22 16.85
N GLY A 212 -2.00 13.63 16.48
CA GLY A 212 -1.53 15.01 16.55
C GLY A 212 -0.99 15.56 15.24
N ARG A 213 0.32 15.78 15.21
CA ARG A 213 1.01 16.57 14.19
C ARG A 213 0.98 15.97 12.78
N LEU A 214 0.82 14.65 12.62
CA LEU A 214 0.75 13.97 11.33
C LEU A 214 -0.66 13.48 10.96
N GLN A 215 -1.71 13.90 11.68
CA GLN A 215 -3.09 13.45 11.44
C GLN A 215 -3.58 13.62 10.00
N ASN A 216 -2.96 14.52 9.22
CA ASN A 216 -3.31 14.77 7.82
C ASN A 216 -2.54 13.88 6.82
N GLN A 217 -1.58 13.08 7.28
CA GLN A 217 -0.70 12.25 6.46
C GLN A 217 -0.87 10.74 6.72
N PHE A 218 -1.69 10.36 7.72
CA PHE A 218 -2.03 8.97 7.92
C PHE A 218 -3.26 8.57 7.10
N VAL A 219 -3.23 7.36 6.54
CA VAL A 219 -4.36 6.73 5.86
C VAL A 219 -4.62 5.35 6.43
N PHE A 220 -5.87 4.92 6.38
CA PHE A 220 -6.31 3.61 6.84
C PHE A 220 -6.15 2.55 5.76
N GLY A 221 -5.75 1.35 6.17
CA GLY A 221 -5.80 0.11 5.43
C GLY A 221 -5.83 -1.08 6.38
N SER A 222 -6.26 -2.25 5.92
CA SER A 222 -6.27 -3.49 6.70
C SER A 222 -5.21 -4.49 6.28
N ASP A 223 -4.81 -4.46 5.01
CA ASP A 223 -4.02 -5.51 4.35
C ASP A 223 -4.81 -6.82 4.21
N TYR A 224 -6.14 -6.69 3.94
CA TYR A 224 -6.96 -7.84 3.57
C TYR A 224 -6.32 -8.62 2.40
N PRO A 225 -6.31 -9.95 2.42
CA PRO A 225 -7.10 -10.86 3.26
C PRO A 225 -6.43 -11.31 4.58
N PHE A 226 -5.26 -10.80 4.93
CA PHE A 226 -4.53 -11.26 6.12
C PHE A 226 -5.14 -10.72 7.42
N ILE A 227 -5.60 -9.47 7.42
CA ILE A 227 -6.31 -8.87 8.55
C ILE A 227 -7.68 -8.37 8.06
N GLN A 228 -8.72 -8.73 8.80
CA GLN A 228 -10.09 -8.32 8.46
C GLN A 228 -10.28 -6.83 8.77
N PRO A 229 -10.89 -6.03 7.87
CA PRO A 229 -11.08 -4.60 8.09
C PRO A 229 -11.94 -4.29 9.32
N GLU A 230 -12.98 -5.08 9.61
CA GLU A 230 -13.83 -4.93 10.82
C GLU A 230 -12.98 -4.97 12.08
N ARG A 231 -12.07 -5.95 12.17
CA ARG A 231 -11.15 -6.08 13.30
C ARG A 231 -10.27 -4.86 13.45
N CYS A 232 -9.75 -4.32 12.34
CA CYS A 232 -8.93 -3.11 12.37
C CYS A 232 -9.74 -1.91 12.88
N LEU A 233 -10.98 -1.74 12.42
CA LEU A 233 -11.86 -0.66 12.85
C LEU A 233 -12.19 -0.77 14.35
N ASP A 234 -12.56 -1.95 14.82
CA ASP A 234 -12.86 -2.21 16.24
C ASP A 234 -11.66 -1.94 17.15
N GLU A 235 -10.47 -2.39 16.76
CA GLU A 235 -9.25 -2.17 17.54
C GLU A 235 -8.77 -0.69 17.48
N LEU A 236 -8.97 0.04 16.37
CA LEU A 236 -8.70 1.47 16.28
C LEU A 236 -9.60 2.29 17.20
N ALA A 237 -10.88 1.92 17.29
CA ALA A 237 -11.83 2.59 18.19
C ALA A 237 -11.41 2.51 19.67
N GLN A 238 -10.59 1.52 20.04
CA GLN A 238 -10.09 1.34 21.41
C GLN A 238 -8.83 2.18 21.73
N LEU A 239 -8.22 2.83 20.72
CA LEU A 239 -6.96 3.56 20.90
C LEU A 239 -7.15 5.02 21.36
N GLU A 240 -8.37 5.43 21.74
CA GLU A 240 -8.67 6.80 22.20
C GLU A 240 -8.14 7.88 21.25
N ILE A 241 -8.30 7.68 19.93
CA ILE A 241 -7.94 8.67 18.92
C ILE A 241 -9.03 9.74 18.90
N PRO A 242 -8.67 11.05 18.94
CA PRO A 242 -9.66 12.11 18.79
C PRO A 242 -10.49 11.93 17.51
N GLU A 243 -11.82 12.06 17.61
CA GLU A 243 -12.75 11.82 16.51
C GLU A 243 -12.35 12.54 15.22
N ALA A 244 -11.95 13.82 15.32
CA ALA A 244 -11.51 14.61 14.17
C ALA A 244 -10.26 14.03 13.48
N SER A 245 -9.33 13.43 14.24
CA SER A 245 -8.15 12.76 13.69
C SER A 245 -8.52 11.42 13.10
N LEU A 246 -9.39 10.67 13.77
CA LEU A 246 -9.86 9.35 13.29
C LEU A 246 -10.57 9.48 11.94
N GLN A 247 -11.48 10.43 11.79
CA GLN A 247 -12.20 10.70 10.53
C GLN A 247 -11.25 11.07 9.38
N LYS A 248 -10.18 11.82 9.68
CA LYS A 248 -9.14 12.12 8.67
C LYS A 248 -8.44 10.84 8.22
N VAL A 249 -8.02 9.99 9.15
CA VAL A 249 -7.29 8.75 8.87
C VAL A 249 -8.15 7.75 8.11
N LEU A 250 -9.40 7.56 8.56
CA LEU A 250 -10.32 6.58 7.97
C LEU A 250 -10.80 6.99 6.57
N THR A 251 -11.03 8.28 6.34
CA THR A 251 -11.71 8.74 5.12
C THR A 251 -11.08 9.99 4.50
N GLY A 252 -10.94 11.07 5.27
CA GLY A 252 -10.63 12.38 4.73
C GLY A 252 -9.31 12.47 3.97
N ASN A 253 -8.26 11.84 4.51
CA ASN A 253 -6.93 11.86 3.88
C ASN A 253 -6.91 11.01 2.61
N GLY A 254 -7.53 9.83 2.63
CA GLY A 254 -7.65 8.96 1.46
C GLY A 254 -8.41 9.62 0.32
N LYS A 255 -9.57 10.23 0.62
CA LYS A 255 -10.36 10.98 -0.37
C LYS A 255 -9.54 12.11 -1.01
N ARG A 256 -8.88 12.94 -0.19
CA ARG A 256 -8.04 14.04 -0.67
C ARG A 256 -6.88 13.54 -1.55
N LEU A 257 -6.18 12.50 -1.11
CA LEU A 257 -5.03 11.93 -1.80
C LEU A 257 -5.41 11.35 -3.17
N LEU A 258 -6.58 10.72 -3.28
CA LEU A 258 -7.05 10.04 -4.49
C LEU A 258 -7.99 10.91 -5.35
N GLY A 259 -8.26 12.17 -4.94
CA GLY A 259 -9.17 13.06 -5.65
C GLY A 259 -10.61 12.53 -5.69
N LEU A 260 -11.07 11.90 -4.59
CA LEU A 260 -12.42 11.38 -4.46
C LEU A 260 -13.34 12.39 -3.78
N SER A 261 -14.58 12.44 -4.22
CA SER A 261 -15.64 13.29 -3.64
C SER A 261 -16.21 12.72 -2.33
#